data_d2259f5f3f1601bb84a5c708b988137a
#
_entry.id   d2259f5f3f1601bb84a5c708b988137a
#
_cell.length_a   1.000
_cell.length_b   1.000
_cell.length_c   1.000
_cell.angle_alpha   90.00
_cell.angle_beta   90.00
_cell.angle_gamma   90.00
#
_symmetry.space_group_name_H-M   'P 1'
#
loop_
_entity.id
_entity.type
_entity.pdbx_description
1 polymer ?
#
loop_
_entity_poly.entity_id
_entity_poly.type
_entity_poly.pdbx_seq_one_letter_code
_entity_poly.pdbx_strand_id
1 'polypeptide(L)'
;MKYVLTIVALAFLVFSAQPSEAVEALHTYDSMKEDTQELASQYPEIAVYSEHGISTGLDLEIFSVDVALNITELSDEELHALPTMYVDGTHHGNEGMSAEASFLFLQDVLQRSAADPSYLEGKRLVVTPSVNPDGYVLDCRSNWNGVDLNRNYPYMWGMYGTSD
;
A
#
# COMPACT_ATOMS: atom_id res chain seq x y z
N MET A 1 -56.00 -29.38 -44.73
CA MET A 1 -54.71 -29.62 -44.10
C MET A 1 -53.99 -28.26 -43.98
N LYS A 2 -53.86 -27.70 -42.78
CA LYS A 2 -53.18 -26.43 -42.55
C LYS A 2 -51.80 -26.79 -42.02
N TYR A 3 -50.74 -26.43 -42.75
CA TYR A 3 -49.39 -26.60 -42.30
C TYR A 3 -49.01 -25.43 -41.37
N VAL A 4 -48.67 -25.73 -40.11
CA VAL A 4 -48.10 -24.78 -39.16
C VAL A 4 -46.59 -24.82 -39.35
N LEU A 5 -46.02 -23.68 -39.80
CA LEU A 5 -44.60 -23.52 -39.98
C LEU A 5 -44.02 -23.03 -38.62
N THR A 6 -43.33 -23.90 -37.91
CA THR A 6 -42.63 -23.52 -36.66
C THR A 6 -41.27 -22.95 -37.05
N ILE A 7 -41.10 -21.65 -36.81
CA ILE A 7 -39.79 -20.98 -36.97
C ILE A 7 -39.03 -21.17 -35.68
N VAL A 8 -37.98 -21.95 -35.70
CA VAL A 8 -37.00 -22.06 -34.58
C VAL A 8 -36.02 -20.91 -34.75
N ALA A 9 -36.14 -19.91 -33.88
CA ALA A 9 -35.16 -18.83 -33.81
C ALA A 9 -33.91 -19.33 -33.03
N LEU A 10 -32.81 -19.53 -33.75
CA LEU A 10 -31.51 -19.86 -33.12
C LEU A 10 -30.92 -18.55 -32.58
N ALA A 11 -30.98 -18.36 -31.27
CA ALA A 11 -30.32 -17.25 -30.61
C ALA A 11 -28.79 -17.55 -30.56
N PHE A 12 -28.02 -16.87 -31.39
CA PHE A 12 -26.57 -16.83 -31.27
C PHE A 12 -26.22 -15.97 -30.05
N LEU A 13 -25.84 -16.63 -28.94
CA LEU A 13 -25.14 -15.99 -27.82
C LEU A 13 -23.76 -15.56 -28.32
N VAL A 14 -23.61 -14.31 -28.71
CA VAL A 14 -22.32 -13.68 -28.93
C VAL A 14 -21.69 -13.50 -27.56
N PHE A 15 -20.81 -14.39 -27.20
CA PHE A 15 -19.90 -14.20 -26.04
C PHE A 15 -18.94 -13.08 -26.48
N SER A 16 -19.25 -11.83 -26.12
CA SER A 16 -18.26 -10.75 -26.18
C SER A 16 -17.22 -11.09 -25.12
N ALA A 17 -16.03 -11.51 -25.55
CA ALA A 17 -14.87 -11.55 -24.68
C ALA A 17 -14.70 -10.12 -24.12
N GLN A 18 -14.92 -9.95 -22.83
CA GLN A 18 -14.53 -8.71 -22.14
C GLN A 18 -13.01 -8.57 -22.38
N PRO A 19 -12.53 -7.38 -22.78
CA PRO A 19 -11.09 -7.17 -22.80
C PRO A 19 -10.58 -7.53 -21.42
N SER A 20 -9.54 -8.38 -21.35
CA SER A 20 -8.84 -8.61 -20.10
C SER A 20 -8.45 -7.23 -19.57
N GLU A 21 -8.87 -6.90 -18.35
CA GLU A 21 -8.34 -5.71 -17.68
C GLU A 21 -6.83 -5.79 -17.83
N ALA A 22 -6.23 -4.74 -18.40
CA ALA A 22 -4.79 -4.64 -18.49
C ALA A 22 -4.28 -4.78 -17.04
N VAL A 23 -3.35 -5.69 -16.81
CA VAL A 23 -2.66 -5.76 -15.54
C VAL A 23 -2.02 -4.39 -15.38
N GLU A 24 -2.53 -3.58 -14.46
CA GLU A 24 -1.93 -2.28 -14.16
C GLU A 24 -0.46 -2.53 -13.80
N ALA A 25 0.42 -1.75 -14.42
CA ALA A 25 1.83 -1.82 -14.08
C ALA A 25 1.99 -1.42 -12.61
N LEU A 26 2.93 -2.06 -11.91
CA LEU A 26 3.27 -1.68 -10.53
C LEU A 26 3.66 -0.20 -10.49
N HIS A 27 3.33 0.46 -9.39
CA HIS A 27 3.78 1.83 -9.17
C HIS A 27 5.31 1.94 -9.27
N THR A 28 5.77 3.03 -9.83
CA THR A 28 7.14 3.51 -9.59
C THR A 28 7.19 4.13 -8.19
N TYR A 29 8.39 4.41 -7.68
CA TYR A 29 8.53 5.13 -6.40
C TYR A 29 7.77 6.47 -6.43
N ASP A 30 7.94 7.25 -7.51
CA ASP A 30 7.31 8.57 -7.64
C ASP A 30 5.78 8.47 -7.66
N SER A 31 5.22 7.58 -8.49
CA SER A 31 3.76 7.41 -8.54
C SER A 31 3.21 6.83 -7.24
N MET A 32 3.92 5.92 -6.55
CA MET A 32 3.53 5.42 -5.24
C MET A 32 3.45 6.54 -4.21
N LYS A 33 4.45 7.44 -4.22
CA LYS A 33 4.46 8.61 -3.32
C LYS A 33 3.29 9.55 -3.62
N GLU A 34 3.12 9.94 -4.89
CA GLU A 34 2.04 10.84 -5.33
C GLU A 34 0.66 10.26 -4.99
N ASP A 35 0.40 9.02 -5.34
CA ASP A 35 -0.90 8.37 -5.13
C ASP A 35 -1.18 8.14 -3.64
N THR A 36 -0.15 7.84 -2.82
CA THR A 36 -0.30 7.73 -1.37
C THR A 36 -0.65 9.08 -0.74
N GLN A 37 -0.01 10.17 -1.18
CA GLN A 37 -0.31 11.52 -0.72
C GLN A 37 -1.71 11.97 -1.13
N GLU A 38 -2.09 11.71 -2.39
CA GLU A 38 -3.42 12.02 -2.90
C GLU A 38 -4.49 11.23 -2.14
N LEU A 39 -4.27 9.92 -1.95
CA LEU A 39 -5.19 9.07 -1.20
C LEU A 39 -5.40 9.57 0.23
N ALA A 40 -4.34 9.91 0.96
CA ALA A 40 -4.45 10.45 2.32
C ALA A 40 -5.24 11.78 2.33
N SER A 41 -5.03 12.63 1.33
CA SER A 41 -5.71 13.93 1.21
C SER A 41 -7.24 13.82 1.03
N GLN A 42 -7.73 12.68 0.54
CA GLN A 42 -9.15 12.39 0.39
C GLN A 42 -9.85 12.09 1.73
N TYR A 43 -9.07 11.79 2.77
CA TYR A 43 -9.57 11.42 4.10
C TYR A 43 -8.94 12.25 5.23
N PRO A 44 -9.01 13.60 5.17
CA PRO A 44 -8.21 14.48 6.03
C PRO A 44 -8.53 14.37 7.53
N GLU A 45 -9.71 13.87 7.89
CA GLU A 45 -10.11 13.71 9.30
C GLU A 45 -9.57 12.42 9.93
N ILE A 46 -9.15 11.45 9.10
CA ILE A 46 -8.71 10.14 9.58
C ILE A 46 -7.32 9.74 9.06
N ALA A 47 -6.70 10.50 8.18
CA ALA A 47 -5.40 10.19 7.59
C ALA A 47 -4.47 11.41 7.57
N VAL A 48 -3.20 11.19 7.95
CA VAL A 48 -2.13 12.19 7.86
C VAL A 48 -0.94 11.59 7.14
N TYR A 49 -0.58 12.15 5.99
CA TYR A 49 0.66 11.84 5.28
C TYR A 49 1.84 12.55 5.94
N SER A 50 2.96 11.86 6.10
CA SER A 50 4.18 12.40 6.71
C SER A 50 5.44 11.87 6.02
N GLU A 51 6.45 12.72 5.93
CA GLU A 51 7.79 12.38 5.47
C GLU A 51 8.73 12.30 6.68
N HIS A 52 9.53 11.22 6.78
CA HIS A 52 10.32 10.90 7.98
C HIS A 52 11.83 11.10 7.80
N GLY A 53 12.29 11.31 6.59
CA GLY A 53 13.68 11.47 6.24
C GLY A 53 13.93 11.04 4.80
N ILE A 54 15.21 11.00 4.43
CA ILE A 54 15.65 10.64 3.09
C ILE A 54 16.53 9.39 3.10
N SER A 55 16.52 8.65 2.02
CA SER A 55 17.45 7.54 1.78
C SER A 55 18.88 8.04 1.58
N THR A 56 19.86 7.16 1.76
CA THR A 56 21.28 7.55 1.76
C THR A 56 21.92 7.59 0.37
N GLY A 57 21.24 7.10 -0.65
CA GLY A 57 21.78 6.97 -2.00
C GLY A 57 21.21 7.96 -2.99
N LEU A 58 19.91 7.92 -3.17
CA LEU A 58 19.20 8.72 -4.17
C LEU A 58 18.44 9.91 -3.55
N ASP A 59 18.63 10.16 -2.25
CA ASP A 59 17.96 11.23 -1.50
C ASP A 59 16.42 11.18 -1.62
N LEU A 60 15.86 9.96 -1.64
CA LEU A 60 14.43 9.72 -1.77
C LEU A 60 13.77 9.73 -0.39
N GLU A 61 12.62 10.37 -0.26
CA GLU A 61 11.89 10.46 1.01
C GLU A 61 11.34 9.10 1.45
N ILE A 62 11.41 8.84 2.76
CA ILE A 62 10.69 7.75 3.40
C ILE A 62 9.41 8.36 3.97
N PHE A 63 8.26 7.88 3.53
CA PHE A 63 6.97 8.45 3.88
C PHE A 63 6.03 7.40 4.46
N SER A 64 5.07 7.86 5.25
CA SER A 64 3.98 7.03 5.78
C SER A 64 2.66 7.77 5.80
N VAL A 65 1.59 7.01 6.01
CA VAL A 65 0.28 7.52 6.38
C VAL A 65 -0.09 6.98 7.75
N ASP A 66 -0.35 7.89 8.68
CA ASP A 66 -0.98 7.60 9.96
C ASP A 66 -2.49 7.65 9.80
N VAL A 67 -3.18 6.65 10.33
CA VAL A 67 -4.63 6.51 10.24
C VAL A 67 -5.22 6.28 11.63
N ALA A 68 -6.11 7.16 12.07
CA ALA A 68 -6.87 7.04 13.31
C ALA A 68 -8.15 7.89 13.21
N LEU A 69 -9.18 7.58 14.01
CA LEU A 69 -10.37 8.45 14.07
C LEU A 69 -10.02 9.82 14.64
N ASN A 70 -10.52 10.88 13.98
CA ASN A 70 -10.32 12.29 14.38
C ASN A 70 -8.83 12.63 14.60
N ILE A 71 -7.96 12.08 13.76
CA ILE A 71 -6.49 12.13 13.94
C ILE A 71 -5.98 13.57 14.10
N THR A 72 -6.61 14.54 13.47
CA THR A 72 -6.23 15.96 13.55
C THR A 72 -6.64 16.65 14.86
N GLU A 73 -7.48 16.00 15.66
CA GLU A 73 -7.92 16.48 16.97
C GLU A 73 -7.14 15.85 18.12
N LEU A 74 -6.40 14.74 17.85
CA LEU A 74 -5.60 14.04 18.84
C LEU A 74 -4.27 14.75 19.06
N SER A 75 -3.86 14.87 20.33
CA SER A 75 -2.48 15.21 20.66
C SER A 75 -1.55 14.04 20.34
N ASP A 76 -0.25 14.31 20.21
CA ASP A 76 0.76 13.27 20.00
C ASP A 76 0.74 12.19 21.09
N GLU A 77 0.49 12.58 22.36
CA GLU A 77 0.38 11.64 23.47
C GLU A 77 -0.82 10.71 23.31
N GLU A 78 -1.99 11.24 22.96
CA GLU A 78 -3.21 10.46 22.72
C GLU A 78 -3.03 9.52 21.52
N LEU A 79 -2.47 10.02 20.43
CA LEU A 79 -2.21 9.23 19.23
C LEU A 79 -1.26 8.07 19.50
N HIS A 80 -0.16 8.32 20.26
CA HIS A 80 0.82 7.28 20.61
C HIS A 80 0.31 6.29 21.67
N ALA A 81 -0.72 6.64 22.42
CA ALA A 81 -1.35 5.74 23.39
C ALA A 81 -2.29 4.71 22.72
N LEU A 82 -2.68 4.94 21.47
CA LEU A 82 -3.53 3.98 20.75
C LEU A 82 -2.78 2.69 20.40
N PRO A 83 -3.42 1.52 20.56
CA PRO A 83 -2.92 0.28 19.98
C PRO A 83 -2.63 0.47 18.48
N THR A 84 -1.37 0.31 18.10
CA THR A 84 -0.91 0.64 16.75
C THR A 84 -0.54 -0.62 15.97
N MET A 85 -1.09 -0.76 14.76
CA MET A 85 -0.60 -1.68 13.74
C MET A 85 0.33 -0.92 12.80
N TYR A 86 1.51 -1.47 12.55
CA TYR A 86 2.45 -0.96 11.55
C TYR A 86 2.49 -1.92 10.37
N VAL A 87 2.34 -1.38 9.16
CA VAL A 87 2.41 -2.12 7.89
C VAL A 87 3.44 -1.45 7.00
N ASP A 88 4.40 -2.23 6.53
CA ASP A 88 5.45 -1.74 5.66
C ASP A 88 5.64 -2.63 4.43
N GLY A 89 6.20 -2.04 3.38
CA GLY A 89 6.56 -2.70 2.15
C GLY A 89 8.03 -2.49 1.79
N THR A 90 8.51 -3.27 0.84
CA THR A 90 9.83 -3.15 0.20
C THR A 90 11.03 -3.06 1.15
N HIS A 91 11.12 -3.91 2.19
CA HIS A 91 12.40 -4.16 2.84
C HIS A 91 13.46 -4.58 1.81
N HIS A 92 13.07 -5.48 0.91
CA HIS A 92 13.83 -5.77 -0.30
C HIS A 92 13.23 -4.97 -1.47
N GLY A 93 14.01 -4.07 -2.05
CA GLY A 93 13.50 -3.16 -3.06
C GLY A 93 12.98 -3.85 -4.32
N ASN A 94 13.50 -5.02 -4.67
CA ASN A 94 13.04 -5.84 -5.80
C ASN A 94 11.73 -6.60 -5.53
N GLU A 95 11.10 -6.41 -4.36
CA GLU A 95 9.81 -7.00 -4.01
C GLU A 95 8.68 -5.96 -4.11
N GLY A 96 8.57 -5.26 -5.25
CA GLY A 96 7.63 -4.16 -5.49
C GLY A 96 6.16 -4.49 -5.18
N MET A 97 5.76 -5.77 -5.32
CA MET A 97 4.42 -6.22 -4.92
C MET A 97 4.10 -5.97 -3.45
N SER A 98 5.10 -5.85 -2.58
CA SER A 98 4.87 -5.54 -1.17
C SER A 98 4.50 -4.07 -0.94
N ALA A 99 5.00 -3.16 -1.79
CA ALA A 99 4.55 -1.76 -1.80
C ALA A 99 3.09 -1.66 -2.25
N GLU A 100 2.75 -2.35 -3.36
CA GLU A 100 1.37 -2.42 -3.85
C GLU A 100 0.40 -2.97 -2.80
N ALA A 101 0.78 -4.06 -2.15
CA ALA A 101 -0.05 -4.68 -1.12
C ALA A 101 -0.30 -3.74 0.07
N SER A 102 0.72 -2.99 0.51
CA SER A 102 0.56 -2.01 1.59
C SER A 102 -0.28 -0.81 1.17
N PHE A 103 -0.11 -0.32 -0.06
CA PHE A 103 -0.93 0.76 -0.62
C PHE A 103 -2.41 0.35 -0.75
N LEU A 104 -2.69 -0.82 -1.34
CA LEU A 104 -4.05 -1.34 -1.46
C LEU A 104 -4.70 -1.61 -0.09
N PHE A 105 -3.91 -2.07 0.88
CA PHE A 105 -4.39 -2.23 2.25
C PHE A 105 -4.76 -0.89 2.89
N LEU A 106 -3.93 0.14 2.71
CA LEU A 106 -4.24 1.50 3.15
C LEU A 106 -5.54 1.99 2.54
N GLN A 107 -5.71 1.83 1.23
CA GLN A 107 -6.91 2.23 0.50
C GLN A 107 -8.16 1.53 1.05
N ASP A 108 -8.12 0.21 1.26
CA ASP A 108 -9.23 -0.57 1.81
C ASP A 108 -9.60 -0.09 3.23
N VAL A 109 -8.60 0.15 4.10
CA VAL A 109 -8.82 0.64 5.47
C VAL A 109 -9.48 2.02 5.44
N LEU A 110 -9.01 2.96 4.63
CA LEU A 110 -9.57 4.29 4.55
C LEU A 110 -11.01 4.27 4.04
N GLN A 111 -11.29 3.49 2.99
CA GLN A 111 -12.65 3.33 2.45
C GLN A 111 -13.61 2.73 3.48
N ARG A 112 -13.20 1.66 4.19
CA ARG A 112 -14.01 1.04 5.26
C ARG A 112 -14.26 1.98 6.42
N SER A 113 -13.23 2.71 6.85
CA SER A 113 -13.33 3.62 7.99
C SER A 113 -14.20 4.83 7.69
N ALA A 114 -14.20 5.30 6.46
CA ALA A 114 -15.11 6.36 6.01
C ALA A 114 -16.58 5.87 5.95
N ALA A 115 -16.78 4.61 5.60
CA ALA A 115 -18.13 4.00 5.57
C ALA A 115 -18.62 3.61 6.97
N ASP A 116 -17.74 3.16 7.86
CA ASP A 116 -18.02 2.75 9.23
C ASP A 116 -16.88 3.18 10.17
N PRO A 117 -17.02 4.32 10.87
CA PRO A 117 -15.99 4.81 11.79
C PRO A 117 -15.63 3.81 12.91
N SER A 118 -16.51 2.90 13.29
CA SER A 118 -16.21 1.89 14.32
C SER A 118 -15.06 0.96 13.92
N TYR A 119 -14.74 0.88 12.64
CA TYR A 119 -13.62 0.09 12.13
C TYR A 119 -12.27 0.51 12.71
N LEU A 120 -12.08 1.83 12.94
CA LEU A 120 -10.86 2.41 13.54
C LEU A 120 -11.01 2.77 15.01
N GLU A 121 -12.17 2.53 15.64
CA GLU A 121 -12.39 2.94 17.03
C GLU A 121 -11.31 2.39 17.97
N GLY A 122 -10.63 3.30 18.66
CA GLY A 122 -9.56 2.97 19.62
C GLY A 122 -8.32 2.32 19.01
N LYS A 123 -8.06 2.51 17.71
CA LYS A 123 -6.93 1.93 16.99
C LYS A 123 -6.20 2.97 16.15
N ARG A 124 -4.91 2.72 15.95
CA ARG A 124 -4.06 3.46 15.01
C ARG A 124 -3.47 2.48 14.00
N LEU A 125 -3.37 2.89 12.75
CA LEU A 125 -2.62 2.20 11.72
C LEU A 125 -1.55 3.15 11.17
N VAL A 126 -0.34 2.65 10.96
CA VAL A 126 0.72 3.36 10.23
C VAL A 126 1.11 2.51 9.03
N VAL A 127 1.07 3.10 7.85
CA VAL A 127 1.45 2.40 6.60
C VAL A 127 2.61 3.12 5.95
N THR A 128 3.70 2.39 5.70
CA THR A 128 4.90 2.86 4.97
C THR A 128 5.06 1.98 3.73
N PRO A 129 4.58 2.39 2.54
CA PRO A 129 4.63 1.54 1.35
C PRO A 129 6.04 1.14 0.94
N SER A 130 7.05 1.97 1.21
CA SER A 130 8.44 1.64 0.94
C SER A 130 9.37 2.10 2.06
N VAL A 131 9.99 1.16 2.75
CA VAL A 131 11.08 1.43 3.73
C VAL A 131 12.46 1.42 3.10
N ASN A 132 12.59 1.01 1.84
CA ASN A 132 13.84 0.95 1.07
C ASN A 132 13.65 1.59 -0.31
N PRO A 133 13.45 2.92 -0.38
CA PRO A 133 13.19 3.59 -1.64
C PRO A 133 14.35 3.48 -2.63
N ASP A 134 15.62 3.53 -2.19
CA ASP A 134 16.77 3.31 -3.07
C ASP A 134 16.72 1.94 -3.75
N GLY A 135 16.51 0.89 -2.94
CA GLY A 135 16.39 -0.47 -3.47
C GLY A 135 15.19 -0.63 -4.39
N TYR A 136 14.08 0.06 -4.09
CA TYR A 136 12.88 0.01 -4.92
C TYR A 136 13.11 0.62 -6.31
N VAL A 137 13.73 1.79 -6.37
CA VAL A 137 14.07 2.44 -7.65
C VAL A 137 15.11 1.65 -8.45
N LEU A 138 16.08 1.03 -7.77
CA LEU A 138 17.17 0.28 -8.39
C LEU A 138 16.84 -1.20 -8.66
N ASP A 139 15.62 -1.64 -8.35
CA ASP A 139 15.21 -3.06 -8.40
C ASP A 139 16.22 -3.98 -7.70
N CYS A 140 16.67 -3.57 -6.52
CA CYS A 140 17.74 -4.21 -5.79
C CYS A 140 17.25 -4.71 -4.43
N ARG A 141 17.74 -5.87 -3.99
CA ARG A 141 17.37 -6.45 -2.69
C ARG A 141 17.79 -5.54 -1.53
N SER A 142 19.03 -5.10 -1.53
CA SER A 142 19.63 -4.28 -0.48
C SER A 142 19.31 -2.79 -0.66
N ASN A 143 19.58 -1.99 0.38
CA ASN A 143 19.61 -0.54 0.23
C ASN A 143 20.88 -0.08 -0.53
N TRP A 144 21.04 1.23 -0.71
CA TRP A 144 22.21 1.82 -1.39
C TRP A 144 23.56 1.35 -0.83
N ASN A 145 23.66 1.17 0.48
CA ASN A 145 24.90 0.76 1.15
C ASN A 145 25.13 -0.77 1.12
N GLY A 146 24.31 -1.53 0.39
CA GLY A 146 24.41 -2.98 0.31
C GLY A 146 23.83 -3.72 1.52
N VAL A 147 23.14 -3.04 2.42
CA VAL A 147 22.56 -3.62 3.63
C VAL A 147 21.24 -4.30 3.31
N ASP A 148 21.08 -5.55 3.71
CA ASP A 148 19.79 -6.26 3.73
C ASP A 148 18.99 -5.78 4.95
N LEU A 149 18.03 -4.86 4.73
CA LEU A 149 17.27 -4.25 5.81
C LEU A 149 16.48 -5.29 6.64
N ASN A 150 16.04 -6.37 6.01
CA ASN A 150 15.32 -7.45 6.70
C ASN A 150 16.25 -8.42 7.46
N ARG A 151 17.55 -8.12 7.56
CA ARG A 151 18.53 -8.81 8.39
C ARG A 151 19.19 -7.89 9.41
N ASN A 152 18.81 -6.61 9.44
CA ASN A 152 19.47 -5.58 10.23
C ASN A 152 18.64 -5.08 11.44
N TYR A 153 17.65 -5.85 11.88
CA TYR A 153 16.91 -5.58 13.12
C TYR A 153 17.71 -6.03 14.35
N PRO A 154 17.56 -5.35 15.50
CA PRO A 154 18.37 -5.62 16.69
C PRO A 154 18.11 -7.00 17.33
N TYR A 155 16.91 -7.56 17.14
CA TYR A 155 16.60 -8.89 17.67
C TYR A 155 17.33 -9.98 16.91
N MET A 156 18.11 -10.79 17.62
CA MET A 156 18.95 -11.88 17.08
C MET A 156 19.93 -11.40 15.98
N TRP A 157 20.31 -10.14 15.99
CA TRP A 157 21.30 -9.58 15.07
C TRP A 157 22.61 -10.37 15.14
N GLY A 158 23.21 -10.69 14.00
CA GLY A 158 24.44 -11.49 13.90
C GLY A 158 24.23 -13.01 13.93
N MET A 159 23.04 -13.54 14.24
CA MET A 159 22.81 -14.99 14.30
C MET A 159 22.49 -15.63 12.94
N TYR A 160 21.94 -14.90 11.99
CA TYR A 160 21.44 -15.42 10.72
C TYR A 160 21.97 -14.67 9.48
N GLY A 161 23.24 -14.30 9.51
CA GLY A 161 23.87 -13.63 8.35
C GLY A 161 23.36 -12.20 8.17
N THR A 162 23.50 -11.39 9.19
CA THR A 162 23.30 -9.95 9.10
C THR A 162 24.29 -9.34 8.13
N SER A 163 23.81 -8.39 7.32
CA SER A 163 24.67 -7.51 6.54
C SER A 163 25.03 -6.29 7.39
N ASP A 164 26.32 -6.06 7.56
CA ASP A 164 26.86 -4.86 8.19
C ASP A 164 26.72 -3.65 7.27
#